data_ba4ab9bb27d1571091477240339f46cb
#
_entry.id   ba4ab9bb27d1571091477240339f46cb
#
_cell.length_a   1.000
_cell.length_b   1.000
_cell.length_c   1.000
_cell.angle_alpha   90.00
_cell.angle_beta   90.00
_cell.angle_gamma   90.00
#
_symmetry.space_group_name_H-M   'P 1'
#
loop_
_entity.id
_entity.type
_entity.pdbx_description
1 polymer ?
#
loop_
_entity_poly.entity_id
_entity_poly.type
_entity_poly.pdbx_seq_one_letter_code
_entity_poly.pdbx_strand_id
1 'polypeptide(L)'
;MDDQQLQKLTQQLSLQYFHKPFQHKAYFNQRLKTTGGRYLLHSHHIELNKKYLTEYGQKELEGIIKHELCHYHLHLEGKGYQHRDQDFRALLKKVGAPRFCTPLPTMKKTTRKTRTYECKECGQSFLRKRAMDINRYVCGKCGGKIKEIVKKG
;
A
#
# COMPACT_ATOMS: atom_id res chain seq x y z
N MET A 1 -23.35 -0.56 -0.60
CA MET A 1 -22.95 -0.47 -2.03
C MET A 1 -22.66 -1.86 -2.56
N ASP A 2 -23.25 -2.19 -3.68
CA ASP A 2 -23.01 -3.45 -4.39
C ASP A 2 -22.05 -3.22 -5.59
N ASP A 3 -21.73 -4.29 -6.33
CA ASP A 3 -20.81 -4.18 -7.46
C ASP A 3 -21.37 -3.32 -8.60
N GLN A 4 -22.68 -3.30 -8.82
CA GLN A 4 -23.29 -2.44 -9.83
C GLN A 4 -23.15 -0.96 -9.47
N GLN A 5 -23.36 -0.62 -8.24
CA GLN A 5 -23.19 0.77 -7.74
C GLN A 5 -21.73 1.17 -7.81
N LEU A 6 -20.81 0.27 -7.48
CA LEU A 6 -19.38 0.50 -7.61
C LEU A 6 -18.98 0.73 -9.07
N GLN A 7 -19.51 -0.07 -9.99
CA GLN A 7 -19.26 0.10 -11.42
C GLN A 7 -19.68 1.48 -11.91
N LYS A 8 -20.88 1.91 -11.55
CA LYS A 8 -21.42 3.24 -11.92
C LYS A 8 -20.57 4.37 -11.32
N LEU A 9 -20.18 4.23 -10.05
CA LEU A 9 -19.34 5.21 -9.38
C LEU A 9 -17.98 5.33 -10.07
N THR A 10 -17.36 4.21 -10.41
CA THR A 10 -16.07 4.18 -11.10
C THR A 10 -16.17 4.83 -12.47
N GLN A 11 -17.21 4.55 -13.23
CA GLN A 11 -17.47 5.19 -14.53
C GLN A 11 -17.66 6.70 -14.39
N GLN A 12 -18.41 7.12 -13.39
CA GLN A 12 -18.67 8.52 -13.10
C GLN A 12 -17.39 9.27 -12.74
N LEU A 13 -16.57 8.71 -11.85
CA LEU A 13 -15.29 9.30 -11.44
C LEU A 13 -14.31 9.39 -12.62
N SER A 14 -14.30 8.37 -13.48
CA SER A 14 -13.45 8.38 -14.67
C SER A 14 -13.81 9.53 -15.61
N LEU A 15 -15.10 9.73 -15.89
CA LEU A 15 -15.55 10.85 -16.72
C LEU A 15 -15.30 12.20 -16.06
N GLN A 16 -15.56 12.31 -14.76
CA GLN A 16 -15.47 13.58 -14.02
C GLN A 16 -14.03 14.08 -13.88
N TYR A 17 -13.10 13.19 -13.51
CA TYR A 17 -11.72 13.57 -13.19
C TYR A 17 -10.72 13.31 -14.30
N PHE A 18 -10.97 12.32 -15.13
CA PHE A 18 -10.05 11.93 -16.22
C PHE A 18 -10.54 12.32 -17.61
N HIS A 19 -11.81 12.69 -17.72
CA HIS A 19 -12.48 13.03 -18.99
C HIS A 19 -12.42 11.88 -20.01
N LYS A 20 -12.40 10.65 -19.51
CA LYS A 20 -12.31 9.42 -20.31
C LYS A 20 -13.25 8.38 -19.74
N PRO A 21 -13.86 7.53 -20.60
CA PRO A 21 -14.74 6.47 -20.12
C PRO A 21 -13.95 5.34 -19.46
N PHE A 22 -14.57 4.72 -18.44
CA PHE A 22 -14.10 3.47 -17.89
C PHE A 22 -14.86 2.33 -18.58
N GLN A 23 -14.18 1.55 -19.41
CA GLN A 23 -14.80 0.54 -20.28
C GLN A 23 -14.67 -0.88 -19.76
N HIS A 24 -14.06 -1.08 -18.62
CA HIS A 24 -13.86 -2.39 -18.01
C HIS A 24 -14.69 -2.54 -16.73
N LYS A 25 -14.41 -3.53 -15.89
CA LYS A 25 -15.20 -3.81 -14.70
C LYS A 25 -14.51 -3.33 -13.44
N ALA A 26 -15.29 -2.78 -12.52
CA ALA A 26 -14.89 -2.51 -11.14
C ALA A 26 -15.79 -3.31 -10.22
N TYR A 27 -15.21 -4.02 -9.26
CA TYR A 27 -15.96 -4.85 -8.32
C TYR A 27 -15.21 -4.99 -7.00
N PHE A 28 -15.94 -5.37 -5.96
CA PHE A 28 -15.34 -5.67 -4.65
C PHE A 28 -14.76 -7.08 -4.66
N ASN A 29 -13.53 -7.22 -4.13
CA ASN A 29 -12.88 -8.50 -3.94
C ASN A 29 -12.68 -8.76 -2.45
N GLN A 30 -13.38 -9.73 -1.90
CA GLN A 30 -13.32 -10.10 -0.49
C GLN A 30 -11.96 -10.67 -0.06
N ARG A 31 -11.14 -11.11 -1.01
CA ARG A 31 -9.80 -11.63 -0.75
C ARG A 31 -8.78 -10.55 -0.42
N LEU A 32 -9.07 -9.30 -0.76
CA LEU A 32 -8.22 -8.18 -0.40
C LEU A 32 -8.32 -7.93 1.11
N LYS A 33 -7.21 -8.06 1.83
CA LYS A 33 -7.16 -7.89 3.29
C LYS A 33 -6.65 -6.50 3.68
N THR A 34 -5.47 -6.14 3.21
CA THR A 34 -4.76 -4.92 3.58
C THR A 34 -4.65 -3.92 2.43
N THR A 35 -4.89 -4.37 1.22
CA THR A 35 -4.86 -3.54 0.02
C THR A 35 -6.22 -2.89 -0.20
N GLY A 36 -6.26 -1.58 -0.37
CA GLY A 36 -7.51 -0.84 -0.61
C GLY A 36 -8.13 -1.12 -1.96
N GLY A 37 -7.28 -1.29 -2.97
CA GLY A 37 -7.69 -1.63 -4.32
C GLY A 37 -6.50 -2.08 -5.14
N ARG A 38 -6.77 -2.66 -6.30
CA ARG A 38 -5.72 -3.01 -7.25
C ARG A 38 -6.23 -2.96 -8.68
N TYR A 39 -5.32 -2.64 -9.58
CA TYR A 39 -5.55 -2.67 -11.03
C TYR A 39 -4.92 -3.93 -11.60
N LEU A 40 -5.70 -4.67 -12.41
CA LEU A 40 -5.26 -5.92 -13.04
C LEU A 40 -4.76 -5.65 -14.46
N LEU A 41 -3.47 -5.92 -14.71
CA LEU A 41 -2.83 -5.60 -15.99
C LEU A 41 -3.38 -6.40 -17.17
N HIS A 42 -3.82 -7.63 -16.95
CA HIS A 42 -4.30 -8.51 -18.03
C HIS A 42 -5.74 -8.22 -18.44
N SER A 43 -6.63 -8.06 -17.45
CA SER A 43 -8.05 -7.88 -17.70
C SER A 43 -8.46 -6.42 -17.77
N HIS A 44 -7.64 -5.51 -17.27
CA HIS A 44 -7.92 -4.08 -17.09
C HIS A 44 -9.06 -3.83 -16.10
N HIS A 45 -9.39 -4.81 -15.26
CA HIS A 45 -10.38 -4.64 -14.21
C HIS A 45 -9.78 -3.99 -12.97
N ILE A 46 -10.62 -3.34 -12.19
CA ILE A 46 -10.25 -2.73 -10.92
C ILE A 46 -10.97 -3.47 -9.81
N GLU A 47 -10.22 -3.93 -8.82
CA GLU A 47 -10.75 -4.57 -7.62
C GLU A 47 -10.64 -3.62 -6.43
N LEU A 48 -11.69 -3.53 -5.63
CA LEU A 48 -11.76 -2.67 -4.46
C LEU A 48 -11.98 -3.49 -3.20
N ASN A 49 -11.47 -3.01 -2.08
CA ASN A 49 -11.68 -3.62 -0.78
C ASN A 49 -12.84 -2.92 -0.06
N LYS A 50 -13.95 -3.65 0.09
CA LYS A 50 -15.19 -3.13 0.71
C LYS A 50 -14.97 -2.68 2.17
N LYS A 51 -13.97 -3.20 2.86
CA LYS A 51 -13.63 -2.80 4.23
C LYS A 51 -13.31 -1.30 4.33
N TYR A 52 -12.70 -0.72 3.31
CA TYR A 52 -12.41 0.72 3.27
C TYR A 52 -13.69 1.55 3.21
N LEU A 53 -14.70 1.09 2.47
CA LEU A 53 -16.00 1.73 2.45
C LEU A 53 -16.69 1.64 3.81
N THR A 54 -16.66 0.47 4.44
CA THR A 54 -17.30 0.23 5.74
C THR A 54 -16.64 1.03 6.86
N GLU A 55 -15.30 1.08 6.89
CA GLU A 55 -14.54 1.73 7.97
C GLU A 55 -14.40 3.25 7.79
N TYR A 56 -14.21 3.72 6.57
CA TYR A 56 -13.90 5.12 6.30
C TYR A 56 -14.96 5.86 5.49
N GLY A 57 -15.90 5.14 4.87
CA GLY A 57 -16.96 5.73 4.06
C GLY A 57 -16.61 5.91 2.58
N GLN A 58 -17.58 6.46 1.84
CA GLN A 58 -17.50 6.56 0.38
C GLN A 58 -16.38 7.48 -0.10
N LYS A 59 -16.09 8.55 0.61
CA LYS A 59 -15.06 9.52 0.22
C LYS A 59 -13.67 8.89 0.13
N GLU A 60 -13.32 8.03 1.10
CA GLU A 60 -12.07 7.29 1.07
C GLU A 60 -12.04 6.29 -0.09
N LEU A 61 -13.16 5.60 -0.32
CA LEU A 61 -13.29 4.66 -1.43
C LEU A 61 -13.12 5.38 -2.78
N GLU A 62 -13.68 6.56 -2.95
CA GLU A 62 -13.52 7.38 -4.16
C GLU A 62 -12.06 7.73 -4.41
N GLY A 63 -11.31 8.07 -3.36
CA GLY A 63 -9.87 8.32 -3.46
C GLY A 63 -9.10 7.10 -3.95
N ILE A 64 -9.42 5.93 -3.44
CA ILE A 64 -8.80 4.67 -3.88
C ILE A 64 -9.17 4.37 -5.33
N ILE A 65 -10.42 4.55 -5.72
CA ILE A 65 -10.87 4.37 -7.11
C ILE A 65 -10.09 5.29 -8.05
N LYS A 66 -9.91 6.56 -7.69
CA LYS A 66 -9.12 7.50 -8.49
C LYS A 66 -7.66 7.06 -8.63
N HIS A 67 -7.07 6.54 -7.57
CA HIS A 67 -5.72 5.99 -7.59
C HIS A 67 -5.60 4.84 -8.61
N GLU A 68 -6.53 3.90 -8.58
CA GLU A 68 -6.53 2.76 -9.51
C GLU A 68 -6.87 3.20 -10.95
N LEU A 69 -7.72 4.21 -11.12
CA LEU A 69 -8.00 4.79 -12.44
C LEU A 69 -6.76 5.46 -13.06
N CYS A 70 -5.87 6.01 -12.24
CA CYS A 70 -4.58 6.51 -12.73
C CYS A 70 -3.76 5.40 -13.37
N HIS A 71 -3.63 4.26 -12.72
CA HIS A 71 -2.97 3.08 -13.31
C HIS A 71 -3.66 2.64 -14.59
N TYR A 72 -4.99 2.55 -14.55
CA TYR A 72 -5.81 2.10 -15.66
C TYR A 72 -5.62 2.96 -16.92
N HIS A 73 -5.83 4.26 -16.82
CA HIS A 73 -5.75 5.15 -17.97
C HIS A 73 -4.33 5.27 -18.52
N LEU A 74 -3.33 5.36 -17.66
CA LEU A 74 -1.94 5.46 -18.10
C LEU A 74 -1.47 4.17 -18.78
N HIS A 75 -1.87 3.00 -18.25
CA HIS A 75 -1.53 1.73 -18.87
C HIS A 75 -2.15 1.58 -20.25
N LEU A 76 -3.43 1.93 -20.41
CA LEU A 76 -4.11 1.89 -21.71
C LEU A 76 -3.50 2.87 -22.73
N GLU A 77 -2.97 4.00 -22.27
CA GLU A 77 -2.34 5.01 -23.12
C GLU A 77 -0.87 4.69 -23.43
N GLY A 78 -0.32 3.64 -22.86
CA GLY A 78 1.09 3.29 -23.01
C GLY A 78 2.05 4.23 -22.32
N LYS A 79 1.57 4.95 -21.29
CA LYS A 79 2.38 5.86 -20.48
C LYS A 79 2.86 5.18 -19.20
N GLY A 80 3.71 5.87 -18.42
CA GLY A 80 4.21 5.37 -17.14
C GLY A 80 3.11 5.24 -16.10
N TYR A 81 2.68 4.01 -15.80
CA TYR A 81 1.56 3.69 -14.90
C TYR A 81 2.00 3.17 -13.51
N GLN A 82 3.29 3.04 -13.28
CA GLN A 82 3.82 2.56 -12.00
C GLN A 82 4.02 3.69 -11.01
N HIS A 83 4.03 3.37 -9.70
CA HIS A 83 4.17 4.36 -8.63
C HIS A 83 5.44 5.22 -8.75
N ARG A 84 6.51 4.67 -9.31
CA ARG A 84 7.77 5.37 -9.52
C ARG A 84 7.78 6.30 -10.73
N ASP A 85 6.80 6.15 -11.63
CA ASP A 85 6.77 6.90 -12.88
C ASP A 85 6.23 8.31 -12.67
N GLN A 86 6.85 9.28 -13.33
CA GLN A 86 6.47 10.69 -13.23
C GLN A 86 5.05 10.92 -13.77
N ASP A 87 4.66 10.25 -14.84
CA ASP A 87 3.31 10.34 -15.41
C ASP A 87 2.25 9.98 -14.38
N PHE A 88 2.49 8.91 -13.62
CA PHE A 88 1.59 8.46 -12.55
C PHE A 88 1.50 9.48 -11.42
N ARG A 89 2.63 9.97 -10.94
CA ARG A 89 2.68 10.96 -9.86
C ARG A 89 1.98 12.27 -10.24
N ALA A 90 2.20 12.73 -11.47
CA ALA A 90 1.58 13.94 -11.98
C ALA A 90 0.05 13.79 -12.10
N LEU A 91 -0.42 12.64 -12.57
CA LEU A 91 -1.84 12.37 -12.69
C LEU A 91 -2.53 12.22 -11.34
N LEU A 92 -1.90 11.54 -10.36
CA LEU A 92 -2.42 11.47 -8.98
C LEU A 92 -2.66 12.86 -8.41
N LYS A 93 -1.69 13.75 -8.57
CA LYS A 93 -1.78 15.13 -8.09
C LYS A 93 -2.88 15.90 -8.79
N LYS A 94 -3.01 15.73 -10.09
CA LYS A 94 -4.01 16.41 -10.93
C LYS A 94 -5.44 16.06 -10.52
N VAL A 95 -5.70 14.76 -10.23
CA VAL A 95 -7.04 14.30 -9.85
C VAL A 95 -7.29 14.32 -8.35
N GLY A 96 -6.28 14.67 -7.55
CA GLY A 96 -6.40 14.70 -6.10
C GLY A 96 -6.53 13.33 -5.46
N ALA A 97 -5.92 12.30 -6.05
CA ALA A 97 -5.93 10.94 -5.52
C ALA A 97 -4.81 10.73 -4.50
N PRO A 98 -5.03 9.93 -3.43
CA PRO A 98 -3.98 9.61 -2.46
C PRO A 98 -2.95 8.68 -3.07
N ARG A 99 -1.69 8.88 -2.71
CA ARG A 99 -0.60 7.97 -3.11
C ARG A 99 -0.66 6.63 -2.38
N PHE A 100 -1.08 6.66 -1.12
CA PHE A 100 -1.18 5.50 -0.24
C PHE A 100 -2.56 5.45 0.40
N CYS A 101 -3.07 4.22 0.59
CA CYS A 101 -4.31 4.01 1.34
C CYS A 101 -4.09 4.28 2.83
N THR A 102 -5.11 4.84 3.49
CA THR A 102 -5.12 4.94 4.95
C THR A 102 -5.14 3.53 5.56
N PRO A 103 -4.31 3.21 6.56
CA PRO A 103 -4.36 1.90 7.21
C PRO A 103 -5.71 1.63 7.86
N LEU A 104 -6.23 0.40 7.74
CA LEU A 104 -7.46 -0.01 8.40
C LEU A 104 -7.23 -0.16 9.91
N PRO A 105 -8.17 0.30 10.77
CA PRO A 105 -8.06 0.16 12.23
C PRO A 105 -8.02 -1.30 12.68
N THR A 106 -8.64 -2.20 11.92
CA THR A 106 -8.68 -3.64 12.18
C THR A 106 -7.42 -4.38 11.70
N MET A 107 -6.56 -3.69 10.96
CA MET A 107 -5.23 -4.23 10.72
C MET A 107 -4.52 -4.31 12.07
N LYS A 108 -4.41 -5.54 12.59
CA LYS A 108 -3.42 -5.79 13.64
C LYS A 108 -2.12 -5.21 13.12
N LYS A 109 -1.67 -4.13 13.73
CA LYS A 109 -0.27 -3.77 13.62
C LYS A 109 0.48 -5.03 14.02
N THR A 110 0.91 -5.81 13.05
CA THR A 110 1.98 -6.74 13.30
C THR A 110 3.18 -5.86 13.59
N THR A 111 3.24 -5.41 14.82
CA THR A 111 4.51 -5.02 15.38
C THR A 111 5.32 -6.30 15.33
N ARG A 112 5.98 -6.54 14.24
CA ARG A 112 7.11 -7.44 14.21
C ARG A 112 7.99 -6.91 15.33
N LYS A 113 8.05 -7.68 16.44
CA LYS A 113 8.88 -7.34 17.58
C LYS A 113 10.26 -7.05 17.04
N THR A 114 10.64 -5.79 17.05
CA THR A 114 11.98 -5.40 16.66
C THR A 114 12.90 -5.96 17.73
N ARG A 115 13.85 -6.79 17.33
CA ARG A 115 14.85 -7.32 18.24
C ARG A 115 15.94 -6.28 18.42
N THR A 116 16.29 -6.00 19.63
CA THR A 116 17.37 -5.07 19.97
C THR A 116 18.63 -5.85 20.33
N TYR A 117 19.73 -5.51 19.70
CA TYR A 117 21.05 -6.07 19.99
C TYR A 117 21.98 -4.96 20.44
N GLU A 118 22.91 -5.28 21.30
CA GLU A 118 23.90 -4.33 21.80
C GLU A 118 25.28 -4.96 21.78
N CYS A 119 26.28 -4.19 21.37
CA CYS A 119 27.68 -4.61 21.46
C CYS A 119 28.12 -4.64 22.91
N LYS A 120 28.71 -5.75 23.36
CA LYS A 120 29.19 -5.91 24.73
C LYS A 120 30.39 -5.00 25.07
N GLU A 121 31.11 -4.54 24.05
CA GLU A 121 32.34 -3.75 24.24
C GLU A 121 32.14 -2.26 24.06
N CYS A 122 31.51 -1.82 22.93
CA CYS A 122 31.34 -0.39 22.65
C CYS A 122 29.96 0.16 22.99
N GLY A 123 28.99 -0.70 23.32
CA GLY A 123 27.62 -0.28 23.65
C GLY A 123 26.76 0.11 22.45
N GLN A 124 27.23 -0.08 21.22
CA GLN A 124 26.46 0.25 20.04
C GLN A 124 25.18 -0.60 19.97
N SER A 125 24.04 0.08 19.78
CA SER A 125 22.73 -0.59 19.65
C SER A 125 22.42 -0.88 18.20
N PHE A 126 21.79 -2.05 17.95
CA PHE A 126 21.33 -2.48 16.63
C PHE A 126 19.88 -2.90 16.70
N LEU A 127 19.05 -2.37 15.80
CA LEU A 127 17.65 -2.79 15.64
C LEU A 127 17.53 -3.69 14.43
N ARG A 128 16.99 -4.89 14.61
CA ARG A 128 16.80 -5.87 13.54
C ARG A 128 15.40 -6.46 13.59
N LYS A 129 14.81 -6.67 12.43
CA LYS A 129 13.49 -7.30 12.29
C LYS A 129 13.58 -8.83 12.38
N ARG A 130 14.71 -9.40 12.00
CA ARG A 130 14.97 -10.85 12.03
C ARG A 130 15.98 -11.18 13.12
N ALA A 131 15.89 -12.40 13.63
CA ALA A 131 16.90 -12.91 14.57
C ALA A 131 18.27 -12.88 13.91
N MET A 132 19.23 -12.25 14.59
CA MET A 132 20.62 -12.22 14.16
C MET A 132 21.40 -13.30 14.90
N ASP A 133 22.26 -14.03 14.18
CA ASP A 133 23.15 -15.03 14.79
C ASP A 133 24.29 -14.29 15.49
N ILE A 134 24.18 -14.13 16.80
CA ILE A 134 25.17 -13.42 17.63
C ILE A 134 26.50 -14.16 17.74
N ASN A 135 26.54 -15.44 17.40
CA ASN A 135 27.77 -16.22 17.35
C ASN A 135 28.54 -16.01 16.05
N ARG A 136 27.85 -15.67 14.99
CA ARG A 136 28.41 -15.47 13.66
C ARG A 136 28.76 -14.01 13.36
N TYR A 137 27.92 -13.07 13.83
CA TYR A 137 28.10 -11.65 13.58
C TYR A 137 28.76 -10.95 14.74
N VAL A 138 29.62 -9.99 14.42
CA VAL A 138 30.27 -9.13 15.40
C VAL A 138 29.92 -7.67 15.13
N CYS A 139 30.18 -6.79 16.08
CA CYS A 139 29.93 -5.36 15.90
C CYS A 139 30.74 -4.83 14.71
N GLY A 140 30.04 -4.20 13.75
CA GLY A 140 30.69 -3.59 12.57
C GLY A 140 31.58 -2.40 12.92
N LYS A 141 31.45 -1.82 14.11
CA LYS A 141 32.21 -0.67 14.56
C LYS A 141 33.52 -1.04 15.27
N CYS A 142 33.47 -2.03 16.18
CA CYS A 142 34.62 -2.40 17.01
C CYS A 142 35.01 -3.88 16.93
N GLY A 143 34.24 -4.73 16.24
CA GLY A 143 34.48 -6.16 16.17
C GLY A 143 34.16 -6.95 17.43
N GLY A 144 33.54 -6.32 18.43
CA GLY A 144 33.16 -6.95 19.68
C GLY A 144 31.97 -7.88 19.55
N LYS A 145 31.79 -8.73 20.54
CA LYS A 145 30.62 -9.63 20.60
C LYS A 145 29.33 -8.88 20.84
N ILE A 146 28.24 -9.37 20.24
CA ILE A 146 26.91 -8.78 20.32
C ILE A 146 26.05 -9.62 21.27
N LYS A 147 25.20 -8.98 22.06
CA LYS A 147 24.19 -9.63 22.92
C LYS A 147 22.79 -9.17 22.51
N GLU A 148 21.81 -10.04 22.68
CA GLU A 148 20.41 -9.69 22.49
C GLU A 148 19.85 -9.09 23.78
N ILE A 149 19.20 -7.91 23.66
CA ILE A 149 18.50 -7.28 24.77
C ILE A 149 17.03 -7.66 24.64
N VAL A 150 16.52 -8.46 25.59
CA VAL A 150 15.11 -8.80 25.67
C VAL A 150 14.41 -7.73 26.52
N LYS A 151 13.62 -6.87 25.88
CA LYS A 151 12.71 -6.01 26.64
C LYS A 151 11.55 -6.85 27.12
N LYS A 152 11.51 -7.11 28.41
CA LYS A 152 10.29 -7.54 29.09
C LYS A 152 9.32 -6.36 29.08
N GLY A 153 8.32 -6.39 28.18
CA GLY A 153 7.26 -5.40 28.12
C GLY A 153 5.94 -6.03 28.39
#